data_ff949409f506abe7ad14f0f691c0bf4e
#
_entry.id   ff949409f506abe7ad14f0f691c0bf4e
#
_cell.length_a   1.000
_cell.length_b   1.000
_cell.length_c   1.000
_cell.angle_alpha   90.00
_cell.angle_beta   90.00
_cell.angle_gamma   90.00
#
_symmetry.space_group_name_H-M   'P 1'
#
loop_
_entity.id
_entity.type
_entity.pdbx_description
1 polymer ?
#
loop_
_entity_poly.entity_id
_entity_poly.type
_entity_poly.pdbx_seq_one_letter_code
_entity_poly.pdbx_strand_id
1 'polypeptide(L)'
;ATTMTKINYGEIVKVIDLCEELGVDGWVGFNFIPTGRGLFIKENDLSPEEREEILKKMWLKIKSGSKLQVVSTAPQYARVALQMEAESQSESQELIVPTHFYNPKLHGQLISVSEFIGGCGAGRFYCAINADGTITPCVFFPLIVGNMKKDKFEEVWDTNQVFWDLRDRDKLKPHCGECEYKYVCGGCRARAYGYFGDYLAPDPGCINNLDKWINLARKSEVYTSVKSMK
;
A
#
# COMPACT_ATOMS: atom_id res chain seq x y z
N ALA A 1 12.42 0.54 -9.97
CA ALA A 1 11.06 0.74 -9.44
C ALA A 1 10.04 0.53 -10.54
N THR A 2 8.90 -0.12 -10.22
CA THR A 2 7.83 -0.44 -11.19
C THR A 2 6.47 -0.15 -10.55
N THR A 3 5.62 0.65 -11.21
CA THR A 3 4.23 0.75 -10.81
C THR A 3 3.47 -0.45 -11.34
N MET A 4 2.87 -1.21 -10.43
CA MET A 4 2.18 -2.46 -10.76
C MET A 4 0.75 -2.17 -11.23
N THR A 5 0.45 -2.57 -12.47
CA THR A 5 -0.84 -2.36 -13.14
C THR A 5 -1.20 -3.57 -14.00
N LYS A 6 -2.44 -3.65 -14.49
CA LYS A 6 -2.86 -4.67 -15.45
C LYS A 6 -2.03 -4.68 -16.72
N ILE A 7 -1.53 -3.50 -17.14
CA ILE A 7 -0.73 -3.37 -18.37
C ILE A 7 0.56 -4.19 -18.30
N ASN A 8 1.19 -4.25 -17.12
CA ASN A 8 2.46 -4.95 -16.90
C ASN A 8 2.38 -6.15 -15.96
N TYR A 9 1.17 -6.59 -15.62
CA TYR A 9 0.95 -7.69 -14.66
C TYR A 9 1.76 -8.95 -15.01
N GLY A 10 1.72 -9.37 -16.29
CA GLY A 10 2.43 -10.56 -16.77
C GLY A 10 3.96 -10.43 -16.81
N GLU A 11 4.49 -9.20 -16.70
CA GLU A 11 5.92 -8.93 -16.83
C GLU A 11 6.62 -8.63 -15.49
N ILE A 12 5.87 -8.39 -14.42
CA ILE A 12 6.43 -7.94 -13.13
C ILE A 12 7.49 -8.91 -12.60
N VAL A 13 7.22 -10.22 -12.63
CA VAL A 13 8.17 -11.23 -12.15
C VAL A 13 9.42 -11.25 -13.02
N LYS A 14 9.28 -11.16 -14.34
CA LYS A 14 10.41 -11.10 -15.27
C LYS A 14 11.29 -9.86 -15.04
N VAL A 15 10.68 -8.73 -14.69
CA VAL A 15 11.41 -7.51 -14.31
C VAL A 15 12.20 -7.72 -13.03
N ILE A 16 11.64 -8.42 -12.05
CA ILE A 16 12.33 -8.77 -10.79
C ILE A 16 13.53 -9.68 -11.11
N ASP A 17 13.33 -10.73 -11.92
CA ASP A 17 14.38 -11.66 -12.33
C ASP A 17 15.50 -10.94 -13.09
N LEU A 18 15.15 -10.06 -14.02
CA LEU A 18 16.11 -9.23 -14.75
C LEU A 18 16.92 -8.31 -13.80
N CYS A 19 16.29 -7.72 -12.79
CA CYS A 19 17.00 -6.92 -11.80
C CYS A 19 18.01 -7.74 -11.02
N GLU A 20 17.69 -8.99 -10.68
CA GLU A 20 18.62 -9.91 -10.03
C GLU A 20 19.79 -10.30 -10.94
N GLU A 21 19.52 -10.64 -12.20
CA GLU A 21 20.53 -10.95 -13.22
C GLU A 21 21.51 -9.79 -13.44
N LEU A 22 21.01 -8.56 -13.43
CA LEU A 22 21.82 -7.33 -13.58
C LEU A 22 22.57 -6.93 -12.30
N GLY A 23 22.39 -7.65 -11.20
CA GLY A 23 23.04 -7.34 -9.91
C GLY A 23 22.57 -6.03 -9.27
N VAL A 24 21.30 -5.64 -9.48
CA VAL A 24 20.71 -4.46 -8.84
C VAL A 24 20.51 -4.74 -7.35
N ASP A 25 20.74 -3.74 -6.50
CA ASP A 25 20.59 -3.88 -5.04
C ASP A 25 19.15 -4.09 -4.59
N GLY A 26 18.19 -3.42 -5.25
CA GLY A 26 16.79 -3.50 -4.84
C GLY A 26 15.81 -3.15 -5.94
N TRP A 27 14.64 -3.77 -5.84
CA TRP A 27 13.48 -3.48 -6.68
C TRP A 27 12.27 -3.11 -5.82
N VAL A 28 11.54 -2.08 -6.24
CA VAL A 28 10.34 -1.57 -5.54
C VAL A 28 9.13 -1.69 -6.43
N GLY A 29 8.14 -2.48 -5.99
CA GLY A 29 6.81 -2.56 -6.58
C GLY A 29 5.89 -1.46 -6.03
N PHE A 30 5.67 -0.41 -6.82
CA PHE A 30 4.73 0.63 -6.44
C PHE A 30 3.29 0.17 -6.64
N ASN A 31 2.51 0.29 -5.57
CA ASN A 31 1.07 0.09 -5.62
C ASN A 31 0.43 1.21 -6.47
N PHE A 32 -0.39 0.86 -7.45
CA PHE A 32 -1.14 1.87 -8.20
C PHE A 32 -2.18 2.53 -7.27
N ILE A 33 -2.21 3.85 -7.30
CA ILE A 33 -3.14 4.68 -6.53
C ILE A 33 -3.82 5.66 -7.50
N PRO A 34 -5.16 5.67 -7.60
CA PRO A 34 -5.88 6.58 -8.49
C PRO A 34 -5.85 8.01 -7.94
N THR A 35 -4.77 8.73 -8.25
CA THR A 35 -4.55 10.12 -7.89
C THR A 35 -4.01 10.92 -9.08
N GLY A 36 -4.31 12.20 -9.16
CA GLY A 36 -3.90 13.05 -10.27
C GLY A 36 -4.31 12.46 -11.63
N ARG A 37 -3.36 12.31 -12.56
CA ARG A 37 -3.62 11.70 -13.87
C ARG A 37 -3.94 10.19 -13.78
N GLY A 38 -3.57 9.52 -12.70
CA GLY A 38 -3.93 8.12 -12.46
C GLY A 38 -5.44 7.88 -12.36
N LEU A 39 -6.23 8.91 -12.05
CA LEU A 39 -7.70 8.83 -12.09
C LEU A 39 -8.26 8.49 -13.47
N PHE A 40 -7.58 8.90 -14.55
CA PHE A 40 -8.01 8.67 -15.93
C PHE A 40 -7.70 7.27 -16.45
N ILE A 41 -6.89 6.50 -15.71
CA ILE A 41 -6.46 5.14 -16.08
C ILE A 41 -6.73 4.14 -14.95
N LYS A 42 -7.69 4.44 -14.07
CA LYS A 42 -8.02 3.59 -12.90
C LYS A 42 -8.47 2.18 -13.27
N GLU A 43 -8.95 1.98 -14.49
CA GLU A 43 -9.30 0.67 -15.05
C GLU A 43 -8.08 -0.27 -15.20
N ASN A 44 -6.88 0.31 -15.23
CA ASN A 44 -5.63 -0.45 -15.26
C ASN A 44 -5.14 -0.85 -13.87
N ASP A 45 -5.88 -0.54 -12.80
CA ASP A 45 -5.54 -1.01 -11.48
C ASP A 45 -5.70 -2.53 -11.38
N LEU A 46 -4.79 -3.17 -10.67
CA LEU A 46 -4.86 -4.60 -10.40
C LEU A 46 -6.11 -4.93 -9.59
N SER A 47 -6.76 -6.05 -9.92
CA SER A 47 -7.78 -6.61 -9.04
C SER A 47 -7.16 -7.02 -7.69
N PRO A 48 -7.97 -7.21 -6.65
CA PRO A 48 -7.48 -7.74 -5.37
C PRO A 48 -6.74 -9.07 -5.53
N GLU A 49 -7.24 -9.96 -6.40
CA GLU A 49 -6.65 -11.27 -6.67
C GLU A 49 -5.30 -11.15 -7.40
N GLU A 50 -5.23 -10.34 -8.46
CA GLU A 50 -4.00 -10.08 -9.21
C GLU A 50 -2.93 -9.47 -8.30
N ARG A 51 -3.33 -8.54 -7.44
CA ARG A 51 -2.44 -7.92 -6.44
C ARG A 51 -1.93 -8.93 -5.44
N GLU A 52 -2.82 -9.75 -4.88
CA GLU A 52 -2.49 -10.81 -3.94
C GLU A 52 -1.46 -11.77 -4.52
N GLU A 53 -1.68 -12.20 -5.78
CA GLU A 53 -0.78 -13.11 -6.48
C GLU A 53 0.61 -12.51 -6.67
N ILE A 54 0.71 -11.25 -7.10
CA ILE A 54 2.01 -10.59 -7.24
C ILE A 54 2.73 -10.49 -5.90
N LEU A 55 2.04 -10.07 -4.83
CA LEU A 55 2.64 -9.94 -3.51
C LEU A 55 3.14 -11.29 -2.98
N LYS A 56 2.41 -12.38 -3.23
CA LYS A 56 2.87 -13.75 -2.93
C LYS A 56 4.13 -14.12 -3.72
N LYS A 57 4.17 -13.84 -5.02
CA LYS A 57 5.36 -14.10 -5.85
C LYS A 57 6.57 -13.29 -5.39
N MET A 58 6.38 -12.03 -5.02
CA MET A 58 7.43 -11.19 -4.44
C MET A 58 7.97 -11.80 -3.13
N TRP A 59 7.09 -12.29 -2.26
CA TRP A 59 7.49 -12.94 -1.02
C TRP A 59 8.28 -14.23 -1.28
N LEU A 60 7.81 -15.07 -2.18
CA LEU A 60 8.52 -16.30 -2.59
C LEU A 60 9.92 -15.99 -3.14
N LYS A 61 10.09 -14.88 -3.86
CA LYS A 61 11.41 -14.44 -4.35
C LYS A 61 12.38 -14.14 -3.19
N ILE A 62 11.90 -13.47 -2.13
CA ILE A 62 12.70 -13.25 -0.92
C ILE A 62 13.06 -14.59 -0.26
N LYS A 63 12.09 -15.49 -0.10
CA LYS A 63 12.28 -16.80 0.54
C LYS A 63 13.20 -17.74 -0.25
N SER A 64 13.35 -17.55 -1.56
CA SER A 64 14.30 -18.33 -2.38
C SER A 64 15.77 -17.97 -2.13
N GLY A 65 16.06 -17.05 -1.24
CA GLY A 65 17.42 -16.61 -0.93
C GLY A 65 18.00 -15.59 -1.91
N SER A 66 17.13 -14.91 -2.67
CA SER A 66 17.55 -13.83 -3.55
C SER A 66 18.32 -12.74 -2.77
N LYS A 67 19.41 -12.25 -3.36
CA LYS A 67 20.16 -11.10 -2.83
C LYS A 67 19.47 -9.77 -3.12
N LEU A 68 18.54 -9.75 -4.08
CA LEU A 68 17.77 -8.57 -4.44
C LEU A 68 16.81 -8.22 -3.30
N GLN A 69 16.83 -6.97 -2.86
CA GLN A 69 15.81 -6.44 -1.96
C GLN A 69 14.51 -6.24 -2.73
N VAL A 70 13.47 -7.02 -2.41
CA VAL A 70 12.14 -6.92 -3.06
C VAL A 70 11.16 -6.32 -2.07
N VAL A 71 10.76 -5.07 -2.31
CA VAL A 71 9.85 -4.32 -1.42
C VAL A 71 8.64 -3.79 -2.19
N SER A 72 7.57 -3.46 -1.47
CA SER A 72 6.37 -2.88 -2.06
C SER A 72 5.84 -1.71 -1.26
N THR A 73 5.24 -0.75 -1.95
CA THR A 73 4.46 0.32 -1.32
C THR A 73 3.02 -0.12 -0.99
N ALA A 74 2.65 -1.37 -1.29
CA ALA A 74 1.36 -1.93 -0.91
C ALA A 74 1.38 -2.40 0.55
N PRO A 75 0.60 -1.80 1.47
CA PRO A 75 0.57 -2.23 2.87
C PRO A 75 0.16 -3.70 3.05
N GLN A 76 -0.61 -4.24 2.12
CA GLN A 76 -1.04 -5.65 2.12
C GLN A 76 0.14 -6.63 2.08
N TYR A 77 1.31 -6.20 1.61
CA TYR A 77 2.49 -7.06 1.50
C TYR A 77 2.90 -7.65 2.84
N ALA A 78 2.83 -6.85 3.93
CA ALA A 78 3.09 -7.36 5.28
C ALA A 78 2.13 -8.48 5.69
N ARG A 79 0.82 -8.30 5.42
CA ARG A 79 -0.19 -9.34 5.69
C ARG A 79 0.07 -10.62 4.89
N VAL A 80 0.34 -10.48 3.59
CA VAL A 80 0.63 -11.62 2.71
C VAL A 80 1.82 -12.42 3.22
N ALA A 81 2.91 -11.74 3.59
CA ALA A 81 4.08 -12.39 4.14
C ALA A 81 3.77 -13.16 5.42
N LEU A 82 3.05 -12.55 6.37
CA LEU A 82 2.64 -13.19 7.62
C LEU A 82 1.77 -14.44 7.39
N GLN A 83 0.82 -14.36 6.47
CA GLN A 83 -0.05 -15.49 6.14
C GLN A 83 0.75 -16.64 5.51
N MET A 84 1.64 -16.34 4.57
CA MET A 84 2.47 -17.37 3.93
C MET A 84 3.46 -18.01 4.90
N GLU A 85 4.00 -17.26 5.86
CA GLU A 85 4.85 -17.83 6.91
C GLU A 85 4.06 -18.77 7.84
N ALA A 86 2.84 -18.36 8.24
CA ALA A 86 1.97 -19.21 9.05
C ALA A 86 1.57 -20.52 8.34
N GLU A 87 1.33 -20.45 7.02
CA GLU A 87 0.97 -21.62 6.19
C GLU A 87 2.17 -22.57 5.98
N SER A 88 3.40 -22.05 5.96
CA SER A 88 4.59 -22.85 5.65
C SER A 88 5.01 -23.81 6.74
N GLN A 89 4.44 -23.73 7.97
CA GLN A 89 4.83 -24.50 9.17
C GLN A 89 6.35 -24.49 9.42
N SER A 90 7.05 -23.51 8.88
CA SER A 90 8.49 -23.38 9.02
C SER A 90 8.82 -22.98 10.47
N GLU A 91 9.60 -23.80 11.17
CA GLU A 91 10.17 -23.48 12.49
C GLU A 91 11.23 -22.36 12.43
N SER A 92 11.32 -21.62 11.33
CA SER A 92 12.28 -20.54 11.21
C SER A 92 11.93 -19.43 12.22
N GLN A 93 12.80 -19.26 13.20
CA GLN A 93 12.65 -18.31 14.31
C GLN A 93 12.71 -16.83 13.88
N GLU A 94 12.85 -16.54 12.59
CA GLU A 94 12.95 -15.18 12.07
C GLU A 94 11.77 -14.86 11.18
N LEU A 95 10.78 -14.17 11.74
CA LEU A 95 9.68 -13.60 11.00
C LEU A 95 10.14 -12.31 10.31
N ILE A 96 10.34 -12.39 9.01
CA ILE A 96 10.66 -11.24 8.17
C ILE A 96 9.34 -10.62 7.68
N VAL A 97 9.00 -9.43 8.14
CA VAL A 97 7.84 -8.70 7.64
C VAL A 97 8.30 -7.67 6.61
N PRO A 98 8.07 -7.88 5.30
CA PRO A 98 8.45 -6.92 4.29
C PRO A 98 7.54 -5.71 4.39
N THR A 99 8.04 -4.65 4.96
CA THR A 99 7.37 -3.35 4.99
C THR A 99 8.09 -2.38 4.06
N HIS A 100 7.48 -1.24 3.81
CA HIS A 100 8.08 -0.13 3.07
C HIS A 100 9.45 0.33 3.63
N PHE A 101 9.70 0.08 4.90
CA PHE A 101 10.91 0.45 5.64
C PHE A 101 11.74 -0.77 6.06
N TYR A 102 11.46 -1.95 5.53
CA TYR A 102 12.13 -3.16 5.94
C TYR A 102 13.61 -3.16 5.53
N ASN A 103 14.47 -3.39 6.52
CA ASN A 103 15.88 -3.70 6.32
C ASN A 103 16.15 -5.14 6.79
N PRO A 104 16.50 -6.08 5.88
CA PRO A 104 16.74 -7.48 6.24
C PRO A 104 17.91 -7.70 7.21
N LYS A 105 18.74 -6.68 7.45
CA LYS A 105 19.85 -6.74 8.41
C LYS A 105 19.47 -6.45 9.87
N LEU A 106 18.19 -6.11 10.12
CA LEU A 106 17.69 -5.82 11.46
C LEU A 106 16.97 -7.05 12.00
N HIS A 107 17.69 -7.87 12.81
CA HIS A 107 17.21 -9.15 13.34
C HIS A 107 16.41 -9.05 14.65
N GLY A 108 15.48 -9.99 14.84
CA GLY A 108 14.95 -10.53 16.11
C GLY A 108 14.10 -9.66 17.04
N GLN A 109 14.35 -8.39 17.24
CA GLN A 109 13.56 -7.53 18.16
C GLN A 109 12.45 -6.74 17.47
N LEU A 110 12.22 -6.99 16.18
CA LEU A 110 11.42 -6.11 15.32
C LEU A 110 9.96 -6.52 15.15
N ILE A 111 9.47 -7.60 15.75
CA ILE A 111 8.04 -7.95 15.63
C ILE A 111 7.18 -6.85 16.27
N SER A 112 7.51 -6.40 17.48
CA SER A 112 6.82 -5.30 18.13
C SER A 112 7.02 -3.96 17.42
N VAL A 113 8.21 -3.76 16.80
CA VAL A 113 8.48 -2.58 15.98
C VAL A 113 7.73 -2.67 14.64
N SER A 114 7.55 -3.87 14.06
CA SER A 114 6.79 -4.05 12.81
C SER A 114 5.30 -3.73 12.98
N GLU A 115 4.70 -4.02 14.12
CA GLU A 115 3.34 -3.58 14.45
C GLU A 115 3.26 -2.05 14.56
N PHE A 116 4.27 -1.42 15.14
CA PHE A 116 4.35 0.02 15.25
C PHE A 116 4.66 0.70 13.91
N ILE A 117 5.64 0.18 13.14
CA ILE A 117 6.06 0.73 11.84
C ILE A 117 5.23 0.15 10.68
N GLY A 118 4.53 -0.98 10.89
CA GLY A 118 3.84 -1.74 9.86
C GLY A 118 2.75 -0.99 9.12
N GLY A 119 2.53 -1.40 7.89
CA GLY A 119 1.46 -0.92 7.05
C GLY A 119 1.65 0.49 6.50
N CYS A 120 0.54 1.18 6.26
CA CYS A 120 0.54 2.52 5.71
C CYS A 120 1.09 3.54 6.71
N GLY A 121 2.20 4.19 6.36
CA GLY A 121 2.86 5.21 7.18
C GLY A 121 2.34 6.63 6.97
N ALA A 122 1.41 6.85 6.03
CA ALA A 122 0.86 8.16 5.70
C ALA A 122 0.26 8.85 6.95
N GLY A 123 0.75 10.04 7.29
CA GLY A 123 0.32 10.81 8.46
C GLY A 123 0.69 10.21 9.81
N ARG A 124 1.39 9.05 9.83
CA ARG A 124 1.87 8.37 11.04
C ARG A 124 3.36 8.58 11.25
N PHE A 125 4.18 8.29 10.27
CA PHE A 125 5.65 8.38 10.32
C PHE A 125 6.22 9.37 9.34
N TYR A 126 5.46 9.72 8.33
CA TYR A 126 5.83 10.69 7.31
C TYR A 126 4.62 11.44 6.79
N CYS A 127 4.90 12.57 6.17
CA CYS A 127 4.00 13.33 5.31
C CYS A 127 4.76 13.76 4.06
N ALA A 128 4.10 14.42 3.14
CA ALA A 128 4.74 15.04 1.99
C ALA A 128 4.57 16.55 2.05
N ILE A 129 5.61 17.27 1.66
CA ILE A 129 5.59 18.71 1.41
C ILE A 129 5.79 18.90 -0.09
N ASN A 130 4.79 19.47 -0.75
CA ASN A 130 4.83 19.71 -2.18
C ASN A 130 5.61 20.99 -2.52
N ALA A 131 5.99 21.16 -3.79
CA ALA A 131 6.77 22.32 -4.23
C ALA A 131 6.09 23.68 -3.98
N ASP A 132 4.77 23.72 -3.90
CA ASP A 132 3.98 24.91 -3.56
C ASP A 132 3.89 25.19 -2.05
N GLY A 133 4.48 24.30 -1.23
CA GLY A 133 4.46 24.35 0.23
C GLY A 133 3.29 23.61 0.89
N THR A 134 2.36 23.06 0.12
CA THR A 134 1.23 22.30 0.69
C THR A 134 1.72 21.02 1.38
N ILE A 135 1.11 20.70 2.54
CA ILE A 135 1.37 19.50 3.32
C ILE A 135 0.26 18.50 3.04
N THR A 136 0.64 17.26 2.70
CA THR A 136 -0.30 16.14 2.50
C THR A 136 0.15 14.92 3.30
N PRO A 137 -0.73 14.00 3.69
CA PRO A 137 -0.35 12.82 4.50
C PRO A 137 0.65 11.89 3.80
N CYS A 138 0.69 11.90 2.47
CA CYS A 138 1.58 11.10 1.62
C CYS A 138 1.66 11.74 0.24
N VAL A 139 2.73 11.49 -0.52
CA VAL A 139 2.92 12.00 -1.90
C VAL A 139 1.78 11.60 -2.85
N PHE A 140 1.10 10.49 -2.58
CA PHE A 140 -0.04 9.99 -3.37
C PHE A 140 -1.40 10.37 -2.79
N PHE A 141 -1.43 11.15 -1.71
CA PHE A 141 -2.66 11.45 -1.00
C PHE A 141 -3.04 12.92 -1.20
N PRO A 142 -3.94 13.26 -2.14
CA PRO A 142 -4.20 14.63 -2.57
C PRO A 142 -5.09 15.41 -1.57
N LEU A 143 -4.97 15.13 -0.27
CA LEU A 143 -5.66 15.84 0.79
C LEU A 143 -4.70 16.82 1.45
N ILE A 144 -4.90 18.12 1.23
CA ILE A 144 -4.10 19.18 1.84
C ILE A 144 -4.50 19.32 3.30
N VAL A 145 -3.52 19.22 4.20
CA VAL A 145 -3.70 19.33 5.67
C VAL A 145 -3.05 20.57 6.25
N GLY A 146 -2.24 21.29 5.48
CA GLY A 146 -1.58 22.53 5.86
C GLY A 146 -0.69 23.07 4.74
N ASN A 147 0.01 24.18 5.01
CA ASN A 147 0.93 24.79 4.05
C ASN A 147 2.11 25.45 4.77
N MET A 148 3.33 25.01 4.49
CA MET A 148 4.58 25.51 5.06
C MET A 148 4.82 27.02 4.93
N LYS A 149 4.12 27.69 4.02
CA LYS A 149 4.20 29.16 3.85
C LYS A 149 3.33 29.93 4.84
N LYS A 150 2.41 29.24 5.52
CA LYS A 150 1.39 29.87 6.40
C LYS A 150 1.36 29.26 7.78
N ASP A 151 1.67 27.96 7.89
CA ASP A 151 1.49 27.17 9.08
C ASP A 151 2.84 26.75 9.64
N LYS A 152 2.93 26.55 10.95
CA LYS A 152 4.07 25.89 11.57
C LYS A 152 3.91 24.38 11.42
N PHE A 153 4.96 23.71 10.95
CA PHE A 153 4.92 22.27 10.69
C PHE A 153 4.51 21.47 11.93
N GLU A 154 5.10 21.78 13.08
CA GLU A 154 4.83 21.11 14.35
C GLU A 154 3.34 21.20 14.71
N GLU A 155 2.73 22.38 14.55
CA GLU A 155 1.30 22.56 14.83
C GLU A 155 0.44 21.69 13.91
N VAL A 156 0.73 21.69 12.59
CA VAL A 156 0.01 20.84 11.63
C VAL A 156 0.19 19.36 11.95
N TRP A 157 1.44 18.93 12.22
CA TRP A 157 1.75 17.54 12.51
C TRP A 157 1.08 17.05 13.81
N ASP A 158 1.05 17.88 14.84
CA ASP A 158 0.57 17.48 16.17
C ASP A 158 -0.94 17.69 16.36
N THR A 159 -1.56 18.64 15.64
CA THR A 159 -2.95 19.01 15.93
C THR A 159 -3.93 18.72 14.81
N ASN A 160 -3.47 18.47 13.58
CA ASN A 160 -4.39 18.24 12.47
C ASN A 160 -5.16 16.93 12.64
N GLN A 161 -6.50 17.01 12.56
CA GLN A 161 -7.41 15.90 12.77
C GLN A 161 -7.15 14.72 11.82
N VAL A 162 -6.77 14.98 10.56
CA VAL A 162 -6.48 13.92 9.59
C VAL A 162 -5.28 13.08 10.04
N PHE A 163 -4.23 13.71 10.59
CA PHE A 163 -3.08 12.99 11.13
C PHE A 163 -3.45 12.17 12.37
N TRP A 164 -4.26 12.71 13.25
CA TRP A 164 -4.78 11.96 14.40
C TRP A 164 -5.60 10.75 13.97
N ASP A 165 -6.50 10.91 13.01
CA ASP A 165 -7.31 9.82 12.50
C ASP A 165 -6.46 8.72 11.82
N LEU A 166 -5.43 9.12 11.07
CA LEU A 166 -4.53 8.18 10.40
C LEU A 166 -3.63 7.42 11.38
N ARG A 167 -3.32 7.99 12.54
CA ARG A 167 -2.54 7.35 13.62
C ARG A 167 -3.36 6.33 14.39
N ASP A 168 -4.65 6.52 14.48
CA ASP A 168 -5.58 5.66 15.21
C ASP A 168 -6.20 4.60 14.27
N ARG A 169 -5.69 3.36 14.36
CA ARG A 169 -6.18 2.26 13.53
C ARG A 169 -7.59 1.79 13.92
N ASP A 170 -8.06 2.10 15.11
CA ASP A 170 -9.40 1.72 15.58
C ASP A 170 -10.49 2.59 14.93
N LYS A 171 -10.13 3.71 14.32
CA LYS A 171 -11.03 4.53 13.50
C LYS A 171 -11.28 4.00 12.11
N LEU A 172 -10.51 3.01 11.66
CA LEU A 172 -10.72 2.41 10.34
C LEU A 172 -12.09 1.75 10.25
N LYS A 173 -12.78 1.98 9.14
CA LYS A 173 -14.08 1.36 8.88
C LYS A 173 -13.92 -0.13 8.54
N PRO A 174 -14.96 -0.95 8.76
CA PRO A 174 -14.97 -2.35 8.31
C PRO A 174 -14.75 -2.43 6.78
N HIS A 175 -14.01 -3.42 6.26
CA HIS A 175 -13.34 -4.56 6.91
C HIS A 175 -11.94 -4.25 7.51
N CYS A 176 -11.26 -3.16 7.06
CA CYS A 176 -9.92 -2.86 7.57
C CYS A 176 -9.88 -2.64 9.08
N GLY A 177 -10.93 -2.03 9.65
CA GLY A 177 -11.03 -1.77 11.10
C GLY A 177 -11.24 -3.03 11.95
N GLU A 178 -11.82 -4.07 11.38
CA GLU A 178 -12.10 -5.36 12.05
C GLU A 178 -11.07 -6.44 11.70
N CYS A 179 -10.11 -6.12 10.80
CA CYS A 179 -9.12 -7.07 10.32
C CYS A 179 -8.07 -7.35 11.41
N GLU A 180 -7.73 -8.61 11.60
CA GLU A 180 -6.65 -9.04 12.51
C GLU A 180 -5.28 -8.42 12.15
N TYR A 181 -5.07 -8.10 10.87
CA TYR A 181 -3.85 -7.46 10.37
C TYR A 181 -3.90 -5.93 10.37
N LYS A 182 -4.88 -5.29 11.03
CA LYS A 182 -5.07 -3.83 10.94
C LYS A 182 -3.85 -3.02 11.37
N TYR A 183 -3.07 -3.51 12.32
CA TYR A 183 -1.88 -2.81 12.81
C TYR A 183 -0.66 -2.99 11.92
N VAL A 184 -0.48 -4.16 11.33
CA VAL A 184 0.65 -4.46 10.41
C VAL A 184 0.37 -4.07 8.96
N CYS A 185 -0.89 -3.90 8.58
CA CYS A 185 -1.33 -3.54 7.22
C CYS A 185 -2.13 -2.24 7.20
N GLY A 186 -3.34 -2.25 7.74
CA GLY A 186 -4.29 -1.13 7.77
C GLY A 186 -4.73 -0.62 6.39
N GLY A 187 -4.36 -1.28 5.29
CA GLY A 187 -4.66 -0.88 3.92
C GLY A 187 -4.01 0.45 3.49
N CYS A 188 -3.98 0.74 2.21
CA CYS A 188 -3.48 2.01 1.69
C CYS A 188 -4.52 3.13 1.85
N ARG A 189 -4.23 4.10 2.71
CA ARG A 189 -5.16 5.20 3.02
C ARG A 189 -5.35 6.17 1.86
N ALA A 190 -4.27 6.43 1.10
CA ALA A 190 -4.36 7.22 -0.13
C ALA A 190 -5.23 6.54 -1.20
N ARG A 191 -5.17 5.19 -1.29
CA ARG A 191 -5.99 4.42 -2.22
C ARG A 191 -7.45 4.41 -1.80
N ALA A 192 -7.75 4.20 -0.52
CA ALA A 192 -9.10 4.29 0.01
C ALA A 192 -9.70 5.68 -0.29
N TYR A 193 -8.95 6.74 -0.07
CA TYR A 193 -9.36 8.09 -0.40
C TYR A 193 -9.56 8.30 -1.90
N GLY A 194 -8.65 7.82 -2.73
CA GLY A 194 -8.75 7.97 -4.19
C GLY A 194 -9.98 7.31 -4.81
N TYR A 195 -10.45 6.21 -4.22
CA TYR A 195 -11.66 5.51 -4.69
C TYR A 195 -12.95 6.01 -4.04
N PHE A 196 -12.92 6.36 -2.77
CA PHE A 196 -14.13 6.62 -1.97
C PHE A 196 -14.26 8.06 -1.49
N GLY A 197 -13.20 8.89 -1.61
CA GLY A 197 -13.14 10.20 -0.96
C GLY A 197 -13.07 10.12 0.58
N ASP A 198 -12.82 8.92 1.11
CA ASP A 198 -12.82 8.63 2.54
C ASP A 198 -11.56 7.84 2.90
N TYR A 199 -10.65 8.47 3.64
CA TYR A 199 -9.37 7.85 4.03
C TYR A 199 -9.51 6.80 5.15
N LEU A 200 -10.64 6.72 5.82
CA LEU A 200 -10.93 5.69 6.81
C LEU A 200 -11.65 4.47 6.20
N ALA A 201 -12.11 4.58 4.94
CA ALA A 201 -12.75 3.48 4.25
C ALA A 201 -11.79 2.27 4.09
N PRO A 202 -12.30 1.04 3.94
CA PRO A 202 -11.46 -0.12 3.62
C PRO A 202 -10.73 0.07 2.30
N ASP A 203 -9.49 -0.42 2.21
CA ASP A 203 -8.73 -0.42 0.96
C ASP A 203 -9.36 -1.41 -0.04
N PRO A 204 -9.89 -0.95 -1.19
CA PRO A 204 -10.60 -1.82 -2.13
C PRO A 204 -9.68 -2.82 -2.84
N GLY A 205 -8.36 -2.63 -2.78
CA GLY A 205 -7.39 -3.53 -3.41
C GLY A 205 -6.94 -4.70 -2.54
N CYS A 206 -7.59 -4.94 -1.41
CA CYS A 206 -7.32 -6.09 -0.56
C CYS A 206 -8.28 -7.24 -0.89
N ILE A 207 -7.77 -8.47 -0.93
CA ILE A 207 -8.61 -9.67 -1.17
C ILE A 207 -9.72 -9.81 -0.13
N ASN A 208 -9.49 -9.39 1.11
CA ASN A 208 -10.49 -9.39 2.17
C ASN A 208 -11.61 -8.34 1.98
N ASN A 209 -11.46 -7.43 1.00
CA ASN A 209 -12.42 -6.37 0.67
C ASN A 209 -12.98 -6.54 -0.76
N LEU A 210 -13.02 -7.76 -1.27
CA LEU A 210 -13.40 -8.07 -2.65
C LEU A 210 -14.79 -7.52 -3.03
N ASP A 211 -15.73 -7.52 -2.10
CA ASP A 211 -17.06 -6.94 -2.27
C ASP A 211 -17.00 -5.43 -2.64
N LYS A 212 -16.07 -4.69 -2.03
CA LYS A 212 -15.87 -3.26 -2.35
C LYS A 212 -15.31 -3.08 -3.75
N TRP A 213 -14.38 -3.96 -4.16
CA TRP A 213 -13.82 -3.95 -5.51
C TRP A 213 -14.89 -4.26 -6.56
N ILE A 214 -15.67 -5.31 -6.37
CA ILE A 214 -16.75 -5.70 -7.29
C ILE A 214 -17.76 -4.56 -7.47
N ASN A 215 -18.13 -3.88 -6.38
CA ASN A 215 -19.04 -2.73 -6.45
C ASN A 215 -18.45 -1.53 -7.21
N LEU A 216 -17.13 -1.31 -7.13
CA LEU A 216 -16.45 -0.27 -7.91
C LEU A 216 -16.40 -0.63 -9.39
N ALA A 217 -16.08 -1.89 -9.73
CA ALA A 217 -16.06 -2.38 -11.11
C ALA A 217 -17.42 -2.22 -11.79
N ARG A 218 -18.50 -2.66 -11.13
CA ARG A 218 -19.89 -2.52 -11.62
C ARG A 218 -20.28 -1.06 -11.89
N LYS A 219 -19.88 -0.13 -10.99
CA LYS A 219 -20.13 1.31 -11.20
C LYS A 219 -19.40 1.87 -12.42
N SER A 220 -18.19 1.37 -12.71
CA SER A 220 -17.43 1.80 -13.87
C SER A 220 -18.03 1.31 -15.18
N GLU A 221 -18.55 0.09 -15.24
CA GLU A 221 -19.24 -0.48 -16.40
C GLU A 221 -20.51 0.31 -16.74
N VAL A 222 -21.32 0.65 -15.73
CA VAL A 222 -22.52 1.50 -15.92
C VAL A 222 -22.14 2.87 -16.45
N TYR A 223 -21.03 3.46 -15.97
CA TYR A 223 -20.57 4.77 -16.45
C TYR A 223 -20.06 4.74 -17.90
N THR A 224 -19.43 3.63 -18.30
CA THR A 224 -18.93 3.43 -19.67
C THR A 224 -20.08 3.23 -20.64
N SER A 225 -21.11 2.46 -20.27
CA SER A 225 -22.31 2.23 -21.09
C SER A 225 -23.13 3.50 -21.31
N VAL A 226 -23.23 4.39 -20.31
CA VAL A 226 -23.89 5.70 -20.43
C VAL A 226 -23.12 6.67 -21.32
N LYS A 227 -21.77 6.60 -21.36
CA LYS A 227 -20.95 7.41 -22.25
C LYS A 227 -21.00 6.98 -23.74
N SER A 228 -21.19 5.69 -23.99
CA SER A 228 -21.33 5.15 -25.35
C SER A 228 -22.72 5.40 -25.98
N MET A 229 -23.69 5.87 -25.19
CA MET A 229 -25.04 6.23 -25.64
C MET A 229 -25.25 7.73 -25.89
N LYS A 230 -24.19 8.54 -25.75
CA LYS A 230 -24.17 9.97 -26.11
C LYS A 230 -23.18 10.22 -27.26
#